data_0318e011ea346061877ae164fd877491
#
_entry.id   0318e011ea346061877ae164fd877491
#
_cell.length_a   1.000
_cell.length_b   1.000
_cell.length_c   1.000
_cell.angle_alpha   90.00
_cell.angle_beta   90.00
_cell.angle_gamma   90.00
#
_symmetry.space_group_name_H-M   'P 1'
#
loop_
_entity.id
_entity.type
_entity.pdbx_description
1 polymer ?
#
loop_
_entity_poly.entity_id
_entity_poly.type
_entity_poly.pdbx_seq_one_letter_code
_entity_poly.pdbx_strand_id
1 'polypeptide(L)'
;MLNIHHLELFYYVAKHQGVSAAARNMPYGIQQPAISGQILALEDYLGGPLFQRRPFALTHAGEELFAFIKPFFDGLESVEEKVRGGATQVVRLAASSIILRDHLPEMLKTLRPKFPKLKVLLREGVQPQIEKWLAEQEVDLAVTVLDGTPPVGVQSEPLLQVPIVLLVPKSLKLAGLDDLLKRDRIDHTLISPPASETITKSFSDNLARRGVVWPSGVEVNSLELVETYAANGFGIGLSVAIPGKSLDKRLRVLSVDGLKPITVAVLRHPSLPPVALSLIEEMHKRAKALAM
;
A
#
# COMPACT_ATOMS: atom_id res chain seq x y z
N MET A 1 33.28 18.87 1.80
CA MET A 1 32.43 17.93 1.07
C MET A 1 32.00 16.84 2.07
N LEU A 2 30.73 16.47 2.12
CA LEU A 2 30.23 15.38 2.98
C LEU A 2 30.94 14.07 2.64
N ASN A 3 31.43 13.38 3.66
CA ASN A 3 32.07 12.09 3.51
C ASN A 3 31.01 10.98 3.47
N ILE A 4 30.96 10.22 2.36
CA ILE A 4 29.97 9.14 2.18
C ILE A 4 30.10 8.07 3.26
N HIS A 5 31.30 7.77 3.74
CA HIS A 5 31.50 6.81 4.83
C HIS A 5 30.89 7.31 6.16
N HIS A 6 30.98 8.61 6.46
CA HIS A 6 30.30 9.17 7.64
C HIS A 6 28.76 9.08 7.51
N LEU A 7 28.24 9.31 6.29
CA LEU A 7 26.80 9.15 6.03
C LEU A 7 26.36 7.70 6.16
N GLU A 8 27.17 6.75 5.72
CA GLU A 8 26.92 5.30 5.91
C GLU A 8 26.83 4.95 7.39
N LEU A 9 27.81 5.35 8.18
CA LEU A 9 27.82 5.10 9.63
C LEU A 9 26.62 5.75 10.32
N PHE A 10 26.29 6.98 9.95
CA PHE A 10 25.10 7.66 10.45
C PHE A 10 23.82 6.90 10.08
N TYR A 11 23.68 6.44 8.84
CA TYR A 11 22.55 5.63 8.38
C TYR A 11 22.38 4.38 9.23
N TYR A 12 23.45 3.60 9.45
CA TYR A 12 23.36 2.37 10.28
C TYR A 12 23.01 2.68 11.74
N VAL A 13 23.57 3.74 12.33
CA VAL A 13 23.27 4.16 13.69
C VAL A 13 21.82 4.61 13.82
N ALA A 14 21.28 5.33 12.87
CA ALA A 14 19.88 5.74 12.83
C ALA A 14 18.94 4.54 12.63
N LYS A 15 19.22 3.69 11.65
CA LYS A 15 18.44 2.50 11.32
C LYS A 15 18.31 1.51 12.48
N HIS A 16 19.41 1.30 13.23
CA HIS A 16 19.46 0.34 14.34
C HIS A 16 19.30 1.00 15.71
N GLN A 17 18.97 2.30 15.75
CA GLN A 17 18.67 3.07 16.98
C GLN A 17 19.78 2.98 18.02
N GLY A 18 21.06 3.01 17.60
CA GLY A 18 22.19 3.04 18.50
C GLY A 18 23.50 2.54 17.92
N VAL A 19 24.61 3.07 18.44
CA VAL A 19 25.98 2.78 17.97
C VAL A 19 26.35 1.30 18.17
N SER A 20 25.97 0.72 19.31
CA SER A 20 26.26 -0.70 19.61
C SER A 20 25.50 -1.66 18.70
N ALA A 21 24.26 -1.32 18.37
CA ALA A 21 23.45 -2.11 17.45
C ALA A 21 23.95 -1.94 16.00
N ALA A 22 24.32 -0.73 15.60
CA ALA A 22 24.94 -0.48 14.31
C ALA A 22 26.23 -1.28 14.12
N ALA A 23 27.13 -1.26 15.07
CA ALA A 23 28.40 -2.03 15.00
C ALA A 23 28.23 -3.54 14.76
N ARG A 24 27.13 -4.12 15.27
CA ARG A 24 26.81 -5.54 15.04
C ARG A 24 26.18 -5.85 13.69
N ASN A 25 25.56 -4.83 13.06
CA ASN A 25 24.80 -4.98 11.81
C ASN A 25 25.52 -4.36 10.60
N MET A 26 26.72 -3.79 10.79
CA MET A 26 27.54 -3.34 9.66
C MET A 26 28.00 -4.53 8.81
N PRO A 27 28.06 -4.40 7.48
CA PRO A 27 28.51 -5.47 6.58
C PRO A 27 30.01 -5.77 6.69
N TYR A 28 30.73 -4.97 7.46
CA TYR A 28 32.18 -5.13 7.73
C TYR A 28 32.47 -4.86 9.22
N GLY A 29 33.61 -5.42 9.68
CA GLY A 29 34.00 -5.25 11.09
C GLY A 29 34.39 -3.82 11.43
N ILE A 30 33.66 -3.17 12.29
CA ILE A 30 33.95 -1.85 12.83
C ILE A 30 33.61 -1.78 14.32
N GLN A 31 34.46 -1.12 15.11
CA GLN A 31 34.25 -1.00 16.53
C GLN A 31 33.46 0.27 16.89
N GLN A 32 32.69 0.21 17.99
CA GLN A 32 31.87 1.31 18.46
C GLN A 32 32.61 2.65 18.65
N PRO A 33 33.86 2.69 19.19
CA PRO A 33 34.59 3.96 19.31
C PRO A 33 34.86 4.63 17.97
N ALA A 34 35.17 3.82 16.93
CA ALA A 34 35.40 4.34 15.59
C ALA A 34 34.12 4.94 14.99
N ILE A 35 32.96 4.25 15.12
CA ILE A 35 31.67 4.78 14.69
C ILE A 35 31.37 6.10 15.40
N SER A 36 31.52 6.13 16.75
CA SER A 36 31.22 7.34 17.53
C SER A 36 32.11 8.51 17.12
N GLY A 37 33.40 8.28 16.86
CA GLY A 37 34.33 9.32 16.40
C GLY A 37 33.94 9.90 15.03
N GLN A 38 33.55 9.04 14.09
CA GLN A 38 33.12 9.48 12.76
C GLN A 38 31.77 10.21 12.76
N ILE A 39 30.84 9.79 13.65
CA ILE A 39 29.57 10.51 13.85
C ILE A 39 29.85 11.92 14.42
N LEU A 40 30.72 12.05 15.41
CA LEU A 40 31.09 13.37 15.96
C LEU A 40 31.72 14.24 14.87
N ALA A 41 32.61 13.71 14.03
CA ALA A 41 33.19 14.46 12.93
C ALA A 41 32.13 14.90 11.88
N LEU A 42 31.07 14.13 11.69
CA LEU A 42 29.95 14.51 10.83
C LEU A 42 29.13 15.64 11.48
N GLU A 43 28.81 15.51 12.77
CA GLU A 43 28.08 16.51 13.54
C GLU A 43 28.84 17.86 13.59
N ASP A 44 30.17 17.82 13.81
CA ASP A 44 31.03 18.99 13.77
C ASP A 44 31.04 19.66 12.39
N TYR A 45 31.12 18.87 11.32
CA TYR A 45 31.10 19.39 9.95
C TYR A 45 29.75 20.05 9.61
N LEU A 46 28.63 19.52 10.13
CA LEU A 46 27.29 20.06 9.89
C LEU A 46 26.89 21.16 10.86
N GLY A 47 27.69 21.39 11.90
CA GLY A 47 27.48 22.46 12.87
C GLY A 47 26.44 22.17 13.96
N GLY A 48 26.07 20.91 14.14
CA GLY A 48 25.10 20.53 15.17
C GLY A 48 24.89 19.03 15.34
N PRO A 49 24.28 18.61 16.47
CA PRO A 49 24.06 17.21 16.77
C PRO A 49 22.98 16.61 15.88
N LEU A 50 23.22 15.38 15.41
CA LEU A 50 22.28 14.58 14.63
C LEU A 50 21.50 13.59 15.54
N PHE A 51 22.03 13.28 16.72
CA PHE A 51 21.42 12.39 17.70
C PHE A 51 21.25 13.06 19.07
N GLN A 52 20.11 12.79 19.70
CA GLN A 52 19.95 12.92 21.13
C GLN A 52 20.51 11.67 21.80
N ARG A 53 21.26 11.83 22.89
CA ARG A 53 21.95 10.68 23.54
C ARG A 53 21.14 10.03 24.66
N ARG A 54 20.18 10.75 25.26
CA ARG A 54 19.35 10.25 26.37
C ARG A 54 17.97 10.93 26.35
N PRO A 55 16.87 10.22 25.96
CA PRO A 55 16.89 8.91 25.28
C PRO A 55 17.55 9.02 23.92
N PHE A 56 18.02 7.88 23.37
CA PHE A 56 18.61 7.88 22.04
C PHE A 56 17.50 8.12 21.00
N ALA A 57 17.62 9.19 20.24
CA ALA A 57 16.70 9.58 19.16
C ALA A 57 17.42 10.45 18.14
N LEU A 58 16.87 10.56 16.95
CA LEU A 58 17.31 11.57 15.99
C LEU A 58 16.91 12.97 16.46
N THR A 59 17.74 13.97 16.16
CA THR A 59 17.34 15.38 16.21
C THR A 59 16.55 15.72 14.93
N HIS A 60 15.94 16.88 14.85
CA HIS A 60 15.27 17.33 13.63
C HIS A 60 16.22 17.33 12.41
N ALA A 61 17.45 17.83 12.57
CA ALA A 61 18.48 17.75 11.53
C ALA A 61 18.87 16.30 11.18
N GLY A 62 18.91 15.42 12.19
CA GLY A 62 19.12 13.98 12.00
C GLY A 62 17.99 13.32 11.20
N GLU A 63 16.73 13.67 11.47
CA GLU A 63 15.59 13.17 10.73
C GLU A 63 15.61 13.58 9.25
N GLU A 64 15.90 14.87 8.99
CA GLU A 64 16.04 15.37 7.62
C GLU A 64 17.16 14.67 6.85
N LEU A 65 18.35 14.56 7.46
CA LEU A 65 19.48 13.87 6.86
C LEU A 65 19.18 12.39 6.63
N PHE A 66 18.56 11.72 7.59
CA PHE A 66 18.21 10.30 7.47
C PHE A 66 17.19 10.07 6.37
N ALA A 67 16.14 10.87 6.29
CA ALA A 67 15.13 10.79 5.23
C ALA A 67 15.74 10.95 3.83
N PHE A 68 16.73 11.86 3.70
CA PHE A 68 17.42 12.10 2.44
C PHE A 68 18.32 10.94 2.00
N ILE A 69 19.11 10.35 2.94
CA ILE A 69 20.12 9.33 2.58
C ILE A 69 19.56 7.90 2.60
N LYS A 70 18.46 7.65 3.35
CA LYS A 70 17.88 6.33 3.52
C LYS A 70 17.56 5.63 2.18
N PRO A 71 16.91 6.25 1.18
CA PRO A 71 16.64 5.61 -0.11
C PRO A 71 17.90 5.18 -0.85
N PHE A 72 18.99 5.94 -0.72
CA PHE A 72 20.26 5.62 -1.34
C PHE A 72 20.89 4.36 -0.72
N PHE A 73 21.03 4.33 0.61
CA PHE A 73 21.67 3.19 1.30
C PHE A 73 20.80 1.93 1.27
N ASP A 74 19.48 2.03 1.37
CA ASP A 74 18.57 0.89 1.20
C ASP A 74 18.65 0.32 -0.23
N GLY A 75 18.94 1.18 -1.23
CA GLY A 75 19.10 0.78 -2.62
C GLY A 75 20.42 0.07 -2.93
N LEU A 76 21.49 0.31 -2.16
CA LEU A 76 22.84 -0.23 -2.45
C LEU A 76 22.87 -1.76 -2.41
N GLU A 77 22.26 -2.40 -1.41
CA GLU A 77 22.19 -3.86 -1.32
C GLU A 77 21.54 -4.46 -2.58
N SER A 78 20.45 -3.84 -3.04
CA SER A 78 19.73 -4.27 -4.26
C SER A 78 20.57 -4.07 -5.54
N VAL A 79 21.37 -3.01 -5.60
CA VAL A 79 22.26 -2.74 -6.76
C VAL A 79 23.44 -3.71 -6.76
N GLU A 80 24.03 -3.98 -5.61
CA GLU A 80 25.14 -4.95 -5.49
C GLU A 80 24.71 -6.35 -5.97
N GLU A 81 23.53 -6.81 -5.55
CA GLU A 81 22.96 -8.08 -6.02
C GLU A 81 22.72 -8.08 -7.54
N LYS A 82 22.22 -6.96 -8.09
CA LYS A 82 22.01 -6.81 -9.54
C LYS A 82 23.33 -6.85 -10.32
N VAL A 83 24.36 -6.18 -9.83
CA VAL A 83 25.68 -6.05 -10.51
C VAL A 83 26.47 -7.35 -10.41
N ARG A 84 26.40 -8.09 -9.31
CA ARG A 84 27.07 -9.39 -9.15
C ARG A 84 26.48 -10.51 -10.01
N GLY A 85 25.48 -10.22 -10.86
CA GLY A 85 24.91 -11.18 -11.82
C GLY A 85 24.11 -12.30 -11.18
N GLY A 86 23.91 -12.27 -9.87
CA GLY A 86 22.91 -13.03 -9.17
C GLY A 86 21.63 -12.22 -9.19
N ALA A 87 20.94 -12.17 -10.34
CA ALA A 87 19.63 -11.52 -10.40
C ALA A 87 18.72 -12.18 -9.36
N THR A 88 18.77 -11.67 -8.14
CA THR A 88 17.79 -12.01 -7.12
C THR A 88 16.47 -11.51 -7.71
N GLN A 89 15.69 -12.48 -8.16
CA GLN A 89 14.40 -12.22 -8.79
C GLN A 89 13.40 -11.91 -7.65
N VAL A 90 13.72 -10.86 -6.88
CA VAL A 90 12.89 -10.40 -5.79
C VAL A 90 11.91 -9.38 -6.33
N VAL A 91 10.64 -9.55 -5.97
CA VAL A 91 9.57 -8.58 -6.20
C VAL A 91 8.90 -8.27 -4.87
N ARG A 92 8.92 -7.01 -4.46
CA ARG A 92 8.20 -6.50 -3.30
C ARG A 92 6.89 -5.88 -3.79
N LEU A 93 5.77 -6.50 -3.45
CA LEU A 93 4.43 -6.10 -3.91
C LEU A 93 3.54 -5.75 -2.72
N ALA A 94 2.83 -4.64 -2.80
CA ALA A 94 1.74 -4.31 -1.90
C ALA A 94 0.39 -4.31 -2.62
N ALA A 95 -0.63 -4.86 -1.99
CA ALA A 95 -2.01 -4.81 -2.49
C ALA A 95 -3.02 -5.14 -1.37
N SER A 96 -4.31 -5.01 -1.67
CA SER A 96 -5.38 -5.49 -0.80
C SER A 96 -5.44 -7.02 -0.74
N SER A 97 -6.06 -7.56 0.33
CA SER A 97 -6.23 -9.01 0.55
C SER A 97 -6.82 -9.74 -0.65
N ILE A 98 -7.85 -9.17 -1.27
CA ILE A 98 -8.51 -9.77 -2.44
C ILE A 98 -7.52 -10.02 -3.58
N ILE A 99 -6.69 -9.02 -3.90
CA ILE A 99 -5.71 -9.13 -4.98
C ILE A 99 -4.66 -10.18 -4.65
N LEU A 100 -4.13 -10.14 -3.42
CA LEU A 100 -3.07 -11.06 -2.99
C LEU A 100 -3.56 -12.51 -2.90
N ARG A 101 -4.81 -12.74 -2.49
CA ARG A 101 -5.38 -14.08 -2.30
C ARG A 101 -5.98 -14.67 -3.57
N ASP A 102 -6.79 -13.89 -4.29
CA ASP A 102 -7.67 -14.42 -5.34
C ASP A 102 -7.08 -14.28 -6.74
N HIS A 103 -6.13 -13.38 -6.95
CA HIS A 103 -5.59 -13.09 -8.28
C HIS A 103 -4.10 -13.37 -8.41
N LEU A 104 -3.28 -12.95 -7.44
CA LEU A 104 -1.83 -13.04 -7.52
C LEU A 104 -1.28 -14.47 -7.64
N PRO A 105 -1.82 -15.50 -6.94
CA PRO A 105 -1.28 -16.85 -7.01
C PRO A 105 -1.24 -17.43 -8.43
N GLU A 106 -2.29 -17.20 -9.23
CA GLU A 106 -2.33 -17.67 -10.62
C GLU A 106 -1.29 -16.95 -11.50
N MET A 107 -1.11 -15.65 -11.31
CA MET A 107 -0.08 -14.88 -12.03
C MET A 107 1.33 -15.36 -11.66
N LEU A 108 1.59 -15.66 -10.40
CA LEU A 108 2.89 -16.19 -9.97
C LEU A 108 3.17 -17.59 -10.51
N LYS A 109 2.16 -18.43 -10.70
CA LYS A 109 2.34 -19.75 -11.34
C LYS A 109 2.87 -19.62 -12.77
N THR A 110 2.40 -18.62 -13.54
CA THR A 110 2.88 -18.41 -14.91
C THR A 110 4.29 -17.86 -14.98
N LEU A 111 4.76 -17.19 -13.91
CA LEU A 111 6.12 -16.63 -13.84
C LEU A 111 7.18 -17.64 -13.39
N ARG A 112 6.82 -18.61 -12.54
CA ARG A 112 7.78 -19.60 -12.00
C ARG A 112 8.66 -20.29 -13.03
N PRO A 113 8.16 -20.76 -14.19
CA PRO A 113 9.01 -21.39 -15.22
C PRO A 113 10.04 -20.44 -15.80
N LYS A 114 9.71 -19.15 -15.93
CA LYS A 114 10.60 -18.11 -16.48
C LYS A 114 11.62 -17.60 -15.44
N PHE A 115 11.23 -17.61 -14.18
CA PHE A 115 12.00 -17.07 -13.05
C PHE A 115 12.09 -18.09 -11.91
N PRO A 116 12.91 -19.16 -12.04
CA PRO A 116 12.95 -20.25 -11.07
C PRO A 116 13.40 -19.84 -9.66
N LYS A 117 14.17 -18.73 -9.55
CA LYS A 117 14.66 -18.17 -8.29
C LYS A 117 13.79 -17.00 -7.78
N LEU A 118 12.55 -16.87 -8.29
CA LEU A 118 11.64 -15.81 -7.89
C LEU A 118 11.37 -15.87 -6.38
N LYS A 119 11.69 -14.78 -5.71
CA LYS A 119 11.30 -14.48 -4.33
C LYS A 119 10.29 -13.34 -4.35
N VAL A 120 9.15 -13.55 -3.74
CA VAL A 120 8.09 -12.55 -3.66
C VAL A 120 7.88 -12.16 -2.21
N LEU A 121 7.93 -10.87 -1.94
CA LEU A 121 7.61 -10.28 -0.63
C LEU A 121 6.29 -9.54 -0.77
N LEU A 122 5.28 -10.00 -0.04
CA LEU A 122 3.93 -9.47 -0.12
C LEU A 122 3.62 -8.65 1.13
N ARG A 123 3.01 -7.48 0.91
CA ARG A 123 2.43 -6.67 1.97
C ARG A 123 0.96 -6.45 1.69
N GLU A 124 0.14 -6.73 2.68
CA GLU A 124 -1.28 -6.42 2.67
C GLU A 124 -1.52 -5.08 3.37
N GLY A 125 -2.37 -4.25 2.79
CA GLY A 125 -2.71 -2.97 3.39
C GLY A 125 -3.90 -2.28 2.72
N VAL A 126 -4.32 -1.20 3.33
CA VAL A 126 -5.30 -0.26 2.77
C VAL A 126 -4.60 0.78 1.90
N GLN A 127 -5.35 1.44 0.98
CA GLN A 127 -4.80 2.34 -0.02
C GLN A 127 -3.76 3.35 0.52
N PRO A 128 -3.99 4.13 1.58
CA PRO A 128 -3.00 5.10 2.06
C PRO A 128 -1.70 4.47 2.57
N GLN A 129 -1.78 3.26 3.15
CA GLN A 129 -0.59 2.52 3.58
C GLN A 129 0.21 2.02 2.39
N ILE A 130 -0.47 1.49 1.37
CA ILE A 130 0.14 0.98 0.13
C ILE A 130 0.87 2.11 -0.59
N GLU A 131 0.24 3.26 -0.76
CA GLU A 131 0.83 4.45 -1.38
C GLU A 131 2.05 4.96 -0.61
N LYS A 132 1.98 4.94 0.73
CA LYS A 132 3.11 5.29 1.60
C LYS A 132 4.30 4.34 1.39
N TRP A 133 4.09 3.02 1.44
CA TRP A 133 5.17 2.04 1.23
C TRP A 133 5.80 2.16 -0.14
N LEU A 134 5.02 2.49 -1.17
CA LEU A 134 5.55 2.74 -2.49
C LEU A 134 6.39 4.03 -2.53
N ALA A 135 5.91 5.12 -1.96
CA ALA A 135 6.64 6.39 -1.89
C ALA A 135 7.95 6.27 -1.10
N GLU A 136 7.96 5.47 -0.03
CA GLU A 136 9.15 5.17 0.80
C GLU A 136 10.05 4.08 0.21
N GLN A 137 9.76 3.58 -1.00
CA GLN A 137 10.49 2.51 -1.70
C GLN A 137 10.59 1.19 -0.90
N GLU A 138 9.68 0.97 0.01
CA GLU A 138 9.58 -0.30 0.75
C GLU A 138 9.00 -1.43 -0.10
N VAL A 139 8.26 -1.08 -1.16
CA VAL A 139 7.76 -2.00 -2.20
C VAL A 139 8.14 -1.50 -3.59
N ASP A 140 8.29 -2.41 -4.54
CA ASP A 140 8.68 -2.11 -5.93
C ASP A 140 7.47 -1.71 -6.77
N LEU A 141 6.33 -2.34 -6.50
CA LEU A 141 5.06 -2.10 -7.17
C LEU A 141 3.89 -2.33 -6.22
N ALA A 142 2.78 -1.72 -6.54
CA ALA A 142 1.55 -1.83 -5.78
C ALA A 142 0.36 -2.01 -6.71
N VAL A 143 -0.69 -2.71 -6.24
CA VAL A 143 -1.99 -2.75 -6.91
C VAL A 143 -3.04 -2.20 -5.96
N THR A 144 -3.59 -1.04 -6.32
CA THR A 144 -4.54 -0.32 -5.47
C THR A 144 -5.50 0.52 -6.32
N VAL A 145 -6.41 1.22 -5.66
CA VAL A 145 -7.29 2.20 -6.31
C VAL A 145 -6.47 3.44 -6.66
N LEU A 146 -6.60 3.91 -7.90
CA LEU A 146 -6.01 5.17 -8.33
C LEU A 146 -6.96 6.32 -7.95
N ASP A 147 -6.50 7.18 -7.05
CA ASP A 147 -7.18 8.41 -6.65
C ASP A 147 -6.40 9.63 -7.13
N GLY A 148 -6.87 10.23 -8.21
CA GLY A 148 -6.22 11.40 -8.79
C GLY A 148 -4.88 11.11 -9.46
N THR A 149 -3.88 11.96 -9.17
CA THR A 149 -2.53 11.85 -9.74
C THR A 149 -1.64 11.02 -8.82
N PRO A 150 -0.89 10.05 -9.36
CA PRO A 150 0.04 9.27 -8.55
C PRO A 150 1.12 10.16 -7.90
N PRO A 151 1.74 9.71 -6.79
CA PRO A 151 2.83 10.44 -6.13
C PRO A 151 3.98 10.76 -7.10
N VAL A 152 4.74 11.80 -6.79
CA VAL A 152 5.91 12.21 -7.60
C VAL A 152 6.90 11.03 -7.72
N GLY A 153 7.32 10.76 -8.95
CA GLY A 153 8.25 9.65 -9.24
C GLY A 153 7.58 8.27 -9.34
N VAL A 154 6.27 8.18 -9.18
CA VAL A 154 5.48 6.95 -9.36
C VAL A 154 4.74 6.99 -10.68
N GLN A 155 4.80 5.90 -11.44
CA GLN A 155 4.03 5.67 -12.66
C GLN A 155 2.78 4.85 -12.32
N SER A 156 1.67 5.13 -13.02
CA SER A 156 0.43 4.38 -12.88
C SER A 156 0.00 3.75 -14.20
N GLU A 157 -0.45 2.51 -14.12
CA GLU A 157 -0.99 1.75 -15.26
C GLU A 157 -2.39 1.25 -14.88
N PRO A 158 -3.47 1.81 -15.45
CA PRO A 158 -4.83 1.35 -15.18
C PRO A 158 -5.02 -0.12 -15.58
N LEU A 159 -5.65 -0.91 -14.72
CA LEU A 159 -5.98 -2.31 -14.95
C LEU A 159 -7.45 -2.49 -15.34
N LEU A 160 -8.35 -2.05 -14.46
CA LEU A 160 -9.79 -2.16 -14.69
C LEU A 160 -10.57 -1.12 -13.88
N GLN A 161 -11.81 -0.90 -14.29
CA GLN A 161 -12.76 -0.08 -13.54
C GLN A 161 -13.79 -0.97 -12.86
N VAL A 162 -14.07 -0.68 -11.57
CA VAL A 162 -15.04 -1.42 -10.78
C VAL A 162 -16.08 -0.48 -10.19
N PRO A 163 -17.38 -0.77 -10.38
CA PRO A 163 -18.45 0.04 -9.80
C PRO A 163 -18.47 -0.04 -8.27
N ILE A 164 -18.70 1.08 -7.61
CA ILE A 164 -19.04 1.11 -6.18
C ILE A 164 -20.48 0.66 -6.02
N VAL A 165 -20.72 -0.21 -5.05
CA VAL A 165 -22.03 -0.82 -4.80
C VAL A 165 -22.31 -0.93 -3.31
N LEU A 166 -23.59 -1.14 -2.96
CA LEU A 166 -23.99 -1.55 -1.63
C LEU A 166 -24.29 -3.06 -1.61
N LEU A 167 -23.82 -3.73 -0.59
CA LEU A 167 -24.14 -5.11 -0.26
C LEU A 167 -25.30 -5.11 0.74
N VAL A 168 -26.46 -5.54 0.29
CA VAL A 168 -27.71 -5.48 1.08
C VAL A 168 -28.16 -6.89 1.45
N PRO A 169 -28.41 -7.17 2.74
CA PRO A 169 -29.05 -8.41 3.15
C PRO A 169 -30.37 -8.63 2.40
N LYS A 170 -30.60 -9.83 1.86
CA LYS A 170 -31.85 -10.15 1.13
C LYS A 170 -33.09 -10.06 1.99
N SER A 171 -32.94 -10.13 3.31
CA SER A 171 -34.02 -9.91 4.28
C SER A 171 -34.53 -8.47 4.29
N LEU A 172 -33.71 -7.50 3.85
CA LEU A 172 -34.09 -6.11 3.76
C LEU A 172 -34.80 -5.82 2.43
N LYS A 173 -36.08 -5.43 2.52
CA LYS A 173 -36.90 -5.05 1.36
C LYS A 173 -36.60 -3.62 0.96
N LEU A 174 -35.57 -3.41 0.13
CA LEU A 174 -35.17 -2.13 -0.45
C LEU A 174 -35.17 -2.28 -1.97
N ALA A 175 -35.87 -1.44 -2.69
CA ALA A 175 -35.87 -1.46 -4.16
C ALA A 175 -34.62 -0.76 -4.73
N GLY A 176 -34.13 0.29 -4.09
CA GLY A 176 -32.99 1.09 -4.51
C GLY A 176 -32.39 1.94 -3.40
N LEU A 177 -31.33 2.67 -3.72
CA LEU A 177 -30.72 3.64 -2.80
C LEU A 177 -31.73 4.72 -2.38
N ASP A 178 -32.58 5.18 -3.30
CA ASP A 178 -33.57 6.20 -3.03
C ASP A 178 -34.58 5.79 -1.93
N ASP A 179 -34.87 4.50 -1.77
CA ASP A 179 -35.72 4.02 -0.68
C ASP A 179 -35.07 4.22 0.70
N LEU A 180 -33.73 4.19 0.77
CA LEU A 180 -32.99 4.52 1.97
C LEU A 180 -32.97 6.04 2.21
N LEU A 181 -32.84 6.82 1.12
CA LEU A 181 -32.66 8.28 1.18
C LEU A 181 -33.98 9.06 1.34
N LYS A 182 -35.13 8.45 1.05
CA LYS A 182 -36.46 9.07 1.24
C LYS A 182 -36.89 9.15 2.72
N ARG A 183 -36.15 8.53 3.61
CA ARG A 183 -36.43 8.53 5.05
C ARG A 183 -35.72 9.71 5.69
N ASP A 184 -36.35 10.38 6.63
CA ASP A 184 -35.76 11.49 7.39
C ASP A 184 -34.49 11.07 8.14
N ARG A 185 -34.33 9.76 8.39
CA ARG A 185 -33.18 9.17 9.02
C ARG A 185 -32.92 7.77 8.41
N ILE A 186 -31.64 7.50 8.13
CA ILE A 186 -31.22 6.16 7.72
C ILE A 186 -30.98 5.30 8.97
N ASP A 187 -31.90 4.39 9.26
CA ASP A 187 -31.87 3.54 10.46
C ASP A 187 -30.94 2.32 10.30
N HIS A 188 -30.29 2.17 9.15
CA HIS A 188 -29.39 1.05 8.88
C HIS A 188 -27.93 1.44 9.12
N THR A 189 -27.23 0.57 9.83
CA THR A 189 -25.78 0.72 10.02
C THR A 189 -25.05 0.59 8.68
N LEU A 190 -24.20 1.55 8.35
CA LEU A 190 -23.26 1.46 7.23
C LEU A 190 -22.02 0.71 7.70
N ILE A 191 -21.64 -0.34 6.96
CA ILE A 191 -20.39 -1.07 7.12
C ILE A 191 -19.49 -0.67 5.97
N SER A 192 -18.35 -0.05 6.24
CA SER A 192 -17.50 0.49 5.18
C SER A 192 -16.01 0.28 5.46
N PRO A 193 -15.17 0.40 4.41
CA PRO A 193 -13.75 0.69 4.58
C PRO A 193 -13.54 2.01 5.35
N PRO A 194 -12.29 2.29 5.81
CA PRO A 194 -11.95 3.55 6.46
C PRO A 194 -12.33 4.78 5.64
N ALA A 195 -12.63 5.87 6.33
CA ALA A 195 -12.98 7.14 5.68
C ALA A 195 -11.86 7.71 4.78
N SER A 196 -10.61 7.28 4.98
CA SER A 196 -9.46 7.63 4.15
C SER A 196 -9.42 6.92 2.79
N GLU A 197 -10.19 5.85 2.61
CA GLU A 197 -10.27 5.09 1.36
C GLU A 197 -11.11 5.81 0.30
N THR A 198 -10.65 5.78 -0.96
CA THR A 198 -11.35 6.40 -2.10
C THR A 198 -12.79 5.92 -2.25
N ILE A 199 -13.07 4.64 -1.97
CA ILE A 199 -14.42 4.07 -2.02
C ILE A 199 -15.34 4.83 -1.06
N THR A 200 -14.92 5.00 0.18
CA THR A 200 -15.72 5.65 1.24
C THR A 200 -15.85 7.14 1.00
N LYS A 201 -14.77 7.82 0.59
CA LYS A 201 -14.80 9.23 0.20
C LYS A 201 -15.80 9.48 -0.93
N SER A 202 -15.65 8.72 -2.04
CA SER A 202 -16.52 8.89 -3.22
C SER A 202 -17.99 8.66 -2.89
N PHE A 203 -18.29 7.69 -2.04
CA PHE A 203 -19.64 7.41 -1.58
C PHE A 203 -20.19 8.55 -0.70
N SER A 204 -19.42 9.00 0.29
CA SER A 204 -19.80 10.10 1.19
C SER A 204 -20.01 11.40 0.43
N ASP A 205 -19.14 11.72 -0.54
CA ASP A 205 -19.28 12.91 -1.40
C ASP A 205 -20.54 12.85 -2.29
N ASN A 206 -20.88 11.63 -2.77
CA ASN A 206 -22.12 11.45 -3.54
C ASN A 206 -23.35 11.69 -2.67
N LEU A 207 -23.36 11.19 -1.43
CA LEU A 207 -24.46 11.43 -0.49
C LEU A 207 -24.54 12.89 -0.07
N ALA A 208 -23.40 13.55 0.20
CA ALA A 208 -23.35 14.95 0.58
C ALA A 208 -23.96 15.87 -0.50
N ARG A 209 -23.72 15.57 -1.79
CA ARG A 209 -24.38 16.30 -2.91
C ARG A 209 -25.89 16.14 -2.94
N ARG A 210 -26.44 15.10 -2.30
CA ARG A 210 -27.87 14.87 -2.13
C ARG A 210 -28.39 15.38 -0.78
N GLY A 211 -27.54 16.07 0.01
CA GLY A 211 -27.89 16.58 1.35
C GLY A 211 -28.00 15.49 2.41
N VAL A 212 -27.42 14.30 2.18
CA VAL A 212 -27.53 13.15 3.08
C VAL A 212 -26.18 12.88 3.74
N VAL A 213 -26.21 12.62 5.04
CA VAL A 213 -25.04 12.15 5.82
C VAL A 213 -25.36 10.76 6.37
N TRP A 214 -24.53 9.78 6.00
CA TRP A 214 -24.63 8.41 6.48
C TRP A 214 -23.26 7.92 6.94
N PRO A 215 -22.90 8.18 8.21
CA PRO A 215 -21.59 7.80 8.74
C PRO A 215 -21.48 6.29 8.91
N SER A 216 -20.25 5.77 8.83
CA SER A 216 -19.97 4.37 9.14
C SER A 216 -20.30 4.07 10.60
N GLY A 217 -21.09 3.04 10.81
CA GLY A 217 -21.35 2.49 12.14
C GLY A 217 -20.44 1.30 12.46
N VAL A 218 -19.89 0.63 11.41
CA VAL A 218 -18.85 -0.41 11.51
C VAL A 218 -17.81 -0.12 10.44
N GLU A 219 -16.58 0.17 10.86
CA GLU A 219 -15.45 0.38 9.99
C GLU A 219 -14.53 -0.84 9.99
N VAL A 220 -14.14 -1.34 8.82
CA VAL A 220 -13.32 -2.54 8.63
C VAL A 220 -12.27 -2.34 7.52
N ASN A 221 -11.14 -3.01 7.63
CA ASN A 221 -9.99 -2.80 6.75
C ASN A 221 -10.00 -3.67 5.47
N SER A 222 -11.05 -4.45 5.23
CA SER A 222 -11.14 -5.26 4.01
C SER A 222 -12.57 -5.41 3.52
N LEU A 223 -12.74 -5.52 2.19
CA LEU A 223 -14.05 -5.71 1.56
C LEU A 223 -14.67 -7.07 1.90
N GLU A 224 -13.87 -8.06 2.25
CA GLU A 224 -14.34 -9.37 2.73
C GLU A 224 -15.01 -9.26 4.10
N LEU A 225 -14.47 -8.42 4.98
CA LEU A 225 -15.09 -8.13 6.26
C LEU A 225 -16.39 -7.35 6.07
N VAL A 226 -16.41 -6.37 5.15
CA VAL A 226 -17.67 -5.69 4.78
C VAL A 226 -18.72 -6.71 4.37
N GLU A 227 -18.39 -7.64 3.45
CA GLU A 227 -19.30 -8.69 3.01
C GLU A 227 -19.75 -9.60 4.16
N THR A 228 -18.80 -10.03 5.01
CA THR A 228 -19.04 -10.91 6.14
C THR A 228 -20.03 -10.28 7.15
N TYR A 229 -19.78 -9.04 7.55
CA TYR A 229 -20.65 -8.34 8.52
C TYR A 229 -22.02 -8.06 7.93
N ALA A 230 -22.10 -7.65 6.66
CA ALA A 230 -23.38 -7.45 5.97
C ALA A 230 -24.17 -8.76 5.86
N ALA A 231 -23.52 -9.88 5.50
CA ALA A 231 -24.16 -11.19 5.41
C ALA A 231 -24.70 -11.70 6.76
N ASN A 232 -24.09 -11.27 7.86
CA ASN A 232 -24.54 -11.60 9.21
C ASN A 232 -25.56 -10.59 9.78
N GLY A 233 -26.06 -9.64 8.95
CA GLY A 233 -27.15 -8.76 9.32
C GLY A 233 -26.75 -7.54 10.17
N PHE A 234 -25.46 -7.19 10.28
CA PHE A 234 -25.01 -6.02 11.04
C PHE A 234 -25.36 -4.69 10.36
N GLY A 235 -25.68 -4.72 9.07
CA GLY A 235 -26.04 -3.52 8.32
C GLY A 235 -25.93 -3.69 6.82
N ILE A 236 -25.73 -2.57 6.13
CA ILE A 236 -25.52 -2.48 4.68
C ILE A 236 -24.05 -2.22 4.43
N GLY A 237 -23.42 -3.05 3.59
CA GLY A 237 -22.00 -2.97 3.28
C GLY A 237 -21.69 -2.08 2.10
N LEU A 238 -20.74 -1.15 2.22
CA LEU A 238 -20.16 -0.40 1.11
C LEU A 238 -19.01 -1.19 0.50
N SER A 239 -19.10 -1.51 -0.78
CA SER A 239 -18.14 -2.38 -1.47
C SER A 239 -18.00 -1.99 -2.94
N VAL A 240 -17.34 -2.82 -3.72
CA VAL A 240 -17.26 -2.74 -5.18
C VAL A 240 -17.76 -4.01 -5.84
N ALA A 241 -18.27 -3.89 -7.06
CA ALA A 241 -18.67 -5.06 -7.84
C ALA A 241 -17.43 -5.69 -8.49
N ILE A 242 -16.85 -6.69 -7.83
CA ILE A 242 -15.65 -7.39 -8.30
C ILE A 242 -16.06 -8.40 -9.38
N PRO A 243 -15.55 -8.26 -10.61
CA PRO A 243 -15.88 -9.21 -11.68
C PRO A 243 -15.45 -10.64 -11.33
N GLY A 244 -16.31 -11.61 -11.60
CA GLY A 244 -16.03 -13.04 -11.37
C GLY A 244 -16.08 -13.49 -9.92
N LYS A 245 -16.28 -12.60 -8.95
CA LYS A 245 -16.45 -12.98 -7.55
C LYS A 245 -17.89 -13.35 -7.25
N SER A 246 -18.13 -14.52 -6.67
CA SER A 246 -19.42 -14.91 -6.16
C SER A 246 -19.69 -14.20 -4.82
N LEU A 247 -20.83 -13.55 -4.72
CA LEU A 247 -21.32 -12.93 -3.49
C LEU A 247 -21.93 -13.98 -2.54
N ASP A 248 -21.84 -13.73 -1.24
CA ASP A 248 -22.58 -14.55 -0.26
C ASP A 248 -24.08 -14.60 -0.62
N LYS A 249 -24.66 -15.81 -0.61
CA LYS A 249 -26.05 -16.08 -1.04
C LYS A 249 -27.09 -15.28 -0.25
N ARG A 250 -26.77 -14.82 0.94
CA ARG A 250 -27.64 -13.99 1.81
C ARG A 250 -27.70 -12.53 1.38
N LEU A 251 -26.76 -12.10 0.53
CA LEU A 251 -26.64 -10.73 0.06
C LEU A 251 -27.14 -10.56 -1.36
N ARG A 252 -27.44 -9.33 -1.71
CA ARG A 252 -27.61 -8.83 -3.07
C ARG A 252 -26.86 -7.54 -3.27
N VAL A 253 -26.48 -7.28 -4.50
CA VAL A 253 -25.86 -6.01 -4.91
C VAL A 253 -26.95 -4.98 -5.18
N LEU A 254 -26.73 -3.76 -4.70
CA LEU A 254 -27.51 -2.60 -5.02
C LEU A 254 -26.59 -1.55 -5.65
N SER A 255 -26.89 -1.14 -6.87
CA SER A 255 -26.17 -0.08 -7.57
C SER A 255 -26.40 1.29 -6.90
N VAL A 256 -25.38 2.13 -6.97
CA VAL A 256 -25.45 3.50 -6.46
C VAL A 256 -25.36 4.47 -7.63
N ASP A 257 -26.47 5.12 -7.95
CA ASP A 257 -26.54 6.04 -9.06
C ASP A 257 -25.68 7.30 -8.83
N GLY A 258 -25.05 7.79 -9.91
CA GLY A 258 -24.23 8.99 -9.89
C GLY A 258 -22.82 8.79 -9.31
N LEU A 259 -22.42 7.56 -8.95
CA LEU A 259 -21.04 7.23 -8.63
C LEU A 259 -20.27 6.82 -9.89
N LYS A 260 -19.09 7.40 -10.06
CA LYS A 260 -18.13 6.92 -11.06
C LYS A 260 -17.50 5.62 -10.59
N PRO A 261 -17.25 4.65 -11.47
CA PRO A 261 -16.43 3.50 -11.13
C PRO A 261 -15.05 3.93 -10.62
N ILE A 262 -14.50 3.20 -9.68
CA ILE A 262 -13.11 3.39 -9.28
C ILE A 262 -12.17 2.66 -10.24
N THR A 263 -10.99 3.23 -10.44
CA THR A 263 -9.95 2.63 -11.26
C THR A 263 -8.97 1.85 -10.39
N VAL A 264 -8.88 0.55 -10.59
CA VAL A 264 -7.79 -0.27 -10.02
C VAL A 264 -6.59 -0.15 -10.95
N ALA A 265 -5.42 0.16 -10.41
CA ALA A 265 -4.20 0.38 -11.18
C ALA A 265 -2.99 -0.30 -10.53
N VAL A 266 -1.98 -0.59 -11.37
CA VAL A 266 -0.61 -0.82 -10.90
C VAL A 266 0.04 0.54 -10.70
N LEU A 267 0.61 0.75 -9.53
CA LEU A 267 1.52 1.85 -9.22
C LEU A 267 2.93 1.28 -9.09
N ARG A 268 3.93 1.95 -9.68
CA ARG A 268 5.28 1.42 -9.72
C ARG A 268 6.35 2.50 -9.83
N HIS A 269 7.56 2.15 -9.44
CA HIS A 269 8.73 2.98 -9.76
C HIS A 269 9.11 2.85 -11.25
N PRO A 270 9.75 3.88 -11.84
CA PRO A 270 10.16 3.85 -13.25
C PRO A 270 11.11 2.71 -13.58
N SER A 271 12.01 2.38 -12.67
CA SER A 271 13.00 1.30 -12.85
C SER A 271 12.59 0.05 -12.08
N LEU A 272 12.25 -1.01 -12.79
CA LEU A 272 11.85 -2.29 -12.22
C LEU A 272 12.70 -3.44 -12.77
N PRO A 273 12.93 -4.52 -11.99
CA PRO A 273 13.55 -5.73 -12.50
C PRO A 273 12.65 -6.41 -13.55
N PRO A 274 13.21 -7.17 -14.50
CA PRO A 274 12.45 -7.84 -15.56
C PRO A 274 11.30 -8.70 -15.06
N VAL A 275 11.47 -9.35 -13.91
CA VAL A 275 10.43 -10.17 -13.29
C VAL A 275 9.22 -9.36 -12.84
N ALA A 276 9.42 -8.12 -12.35
CA ALA A 276 8.33 -7.24 -11.96
C ALA A 276 7.57 -6.72 -13.19
N LEU A 277 8.28 -6.43 -14.29
CA LEU A 277 7.63 -6.07 -15.56
C LEU A 277 6.80 -7.23 -16.11
N SER A 278 7.34 -8.46 -16.08
CA SER A 278 6.57 -9.65 -16.47
C SER A 278 5.34 -9.89 -15.58
N LEU A 279 5.43 -9.57 -14.28
CA LEU A 279 4.27 -9.64 -13.38
C LEU A 279 3.19 -8.63 -13.78
N ILE A 280 3.58 -7.41 -14.13
CA ILE A 280 2.65 -6.37 -14.62
C ILE A 280 1.93 -6.83 -15.91
N GLU A 281 2.65 -7.46 -16.83
CA GLU A 281 2.02 -8.04 -18.03
C GLU A 281 0.95 -9.08 -17.67
N GLU A 282 1.22 -9.97 -16.72
CA GLU A 282 0.23 -10.95 -16.24
C GLU A 282 -0.96 -10.26 -15.53
N MET A 283 -0.72 -9.17 -14.78
CA MET A 283 -1.80 -8.37 -14.18
C MET A 283 -2.72 -7.77 -15.27
N HIS A 284 -2.17 -7.23 -16.34
CA HIS A 284 -2.95 -6.72 -17.47
C HIS A 284 -3.76 -7.82 -18.18
N LYS A 285 -3.16 -9.01 -18.37
CA LYS A 285 -3.88 -10.16 -18.95
C LYS A 285 -5.04 -10.58 -18.06
N ARG A 286 -4.81 -10.67 -16.75
CA ARG A 286 -5.83 -11.03 -15.77
C ARG A 286 -6.96 -9.99 -15.73
N ALA A 287 -6.63 -8.71 -15.73
CA ALA A 287 -7.61 -7.62 -15.76
C ALA A 287 -8.49 -7.68 -17.01
N LYS A 288 -7.91 -7.92 -18.20
CA LYS A 288 -8.67 -8.12 -19.44
C LYS A 288 -9.63 -9.30 -19.35
N ALA A 289 -9.18 -10.43 -18.78
CA ALA A 289 -10.02 -11.61 -18.62
C ALA A 289 -11.18 -11.39 -17.64
N LEU A 290 -11.03 -10.49 -16.67
CA LEU A 290 -12.09 -10.13 -15.72
C LEU A 290 -13.09 -9.11 -16.29
N ALA A 291 -12.69 -8.34 -17.29
CA ALA A 291 -13.53 -7.32 -17.95
C ALA A 291 -14.42 -7.91 -19.07
N MET A 292 -14.17 -9.14 -19.49
CA MET A 292 -14.98 -9.90 -20.47
C MET A 292 -16.13 -10.63 -19.79
#